data_afb89870ea31ac84e349846f87f73a2c
#
_entry.id   afb89870ea31ac84e349846f87f73a2c
#
_cell.length_a   1.000
_cell.length_b   1.000
_cell.length_c   1.000
_cell.angle_alpha   90.00
_cell.angle_beta   90.00
_cell.angle_gamma   90.00
#
_symmetry.space_group_name_H-M   'P 1'
#
loop_
_entity.id
_entity.type
_entity.pdbx_description
1 polymer ?
#
loop_
_entity_poly.entity_id
_entity_poly.type
_entity_poly.pdbx_seq_one_letter_code
_entity_poly.pdbx_strand_id
1 'polypeptide(L)'
;MNRREFLATGVAGLAATNLAGGPANAGSASPRQFFEWRQYHLRTGTSKNLVGDFLKNVGIAAMNRIGIKPVGVFTPVYGPSNAKLYVLLVHDSLDSVVNASARLLEDKEVQEKGASFINCGISEPAYVRFESSLLAAFSHMPKLEVPTLKERIFELRIYESHCARMGKKKVEMFNEGGEIAIFKKTGLNPVFFGESIIGPNLPNLNYMLAFKDMADRDQKWQVFRNDPDWKKLSANP
;
A
#
# COMPACT_ATOMS: atom_id res chain seq x y z
N MET A 1 -19.90 -37.36 1.45
CA MET A 1 -20.16 -36.47 2.60
C MET A 1 -21.31 -35.54 2.23
N ASN A 2 -22.46 -35.72 2.87
CA ASN A 2 -23.71 -35.01 2.54
C ASN A 2 -23.74 -33.66 3.24
N ARG A 3 -24.28 -32.62 2.58
CA ARG A 3 -24.38 -31.23 3.09
C ARG A 3 -25.04 -31.12 4.47
N ARG A 4 -25.78 -32.12 4.91
CA ARG A 4 -26.45 -32.16 6.21
C ARG A 4 -25.54 -32.62 7.39
N GLU A 5 -24.43 -33.27 7.13
CA GLU A 5 -23.50 -33.73 8.16
C GLU A 5 -22.51 -32.63 8.60
N PHE A 6 -22.32 -31.59 7.77
CA PHE A 6 -21.42 -30.47 8.10
C PHE A 6 -21.99 -29.54 9.19
N LEU A 7 -23.32 -29.51 9.36
CA LEU A 7 -23.99 -28.64 10.36
C LEU A 7 -24.21 -29.28 11.72
N ALA A 8 -23.96 -30.59 11.87
CA ALA A 8 -24.24 -31.33 13.11
C ALA A 8 -23.06 -31.45 14.07
N THR A 9 -21.82 -31.04 13.65
CA THR A 9 -20.60 -31.23 14.47
C THR A 9 -20.13 -29.96 15.19
N GLY A 10 -20.95 -28.93 15.25
CA GLY A 10 -20.57 -27.59 15.73
C GLY A 10 -21.01 -27.20 17.16
N VAL A 11 -21.55 -28.09 17.96
CA VAL A 11 -21.95 -27.72 19.34
C VAL A 11 -21.55 -28.82 20.33
N ALA A 12 -20.30 -28.82 20.77
CA ALA A 12 -19.91 -29.46 22.03
C ALA A 12 -18.59 -28.83 22.54
N GLY A 13 -18.68 -28.09 23.64
CA GLY A 13 -17.58 -27.91 24.56
C GLY A 13 -16.80 -26.62 24.50
N LEU A 14 -17.40 -25.47 24.85
CA LEU A 14 -16.65 -24.36 25.43
C LEU A 14 -16.37 -24.65 26.92
N ALA A 15 -15.29 -25.37 27.19
CA ALA A 15 -14.66 -25.34 28.50
C ALA A 15 -13.83 -24.04 28.58
N ALA A 16 -14.28 -23.10 29.42
CA ALA A 16 -13.51 -21.90 29.72
C ALA A 16 -12.29 -22.30 30.56
N THR A 17 -11.14 -22.46 29.92
CA THR A 17 -9.86 -22.46 30.63
C THR A 17 -9.40 -21.01 30.74
N ASN A 18 -9.45 -20.46 31.96
CA ASN A 18 -8.77 -19.23 32.34
C ASN A 18 -7.26 -19.41 32.14
N LEU A 19 -6.74 -19.10 30.97
CA LEU A 19 -5.31 -18.85 30.78
C LEU A 19 -5.03 -17.42 31.23
N ALA A 20 -4.60 -17.28 32.49
CA ALA A 20 -3.92 -16.09 32.96
C ALA A 20 -2.61 -15.95 32.18
N GLY A 21 -2.69 -15.41 30.99
CA GLY A 21 -1.54 -14.91 30.22
C GLY A 21 -1.08 -13.61 30.88
N GLY A 22 0.09 -13.63 31.54
CA GLY A 22 0.76 -12.42 31.98
C GLY A 22 0.95 -11.45 30.79
N PRO A 23 1.12 -10.15 31.05
CA PRO A 23 1.32 -9.18 29.99
C PRO A 23 2.55 -9.57 29.19
N ALA A 24 2.36 -10.00 27.96
CA ALA A 24 3.45 -10.07 27.00
C ALA A 24 4.02 -8.64 26.92
N ASN A 25 5.27 -8.49 27.28
CA ASN A 25 6.03 -7.26 27.11
C ASN A 25 6.13 -7.01 25.61
N ALA A 26 5.10 -6.39 25.03
CA ALA A 26 5.15 -5.82 23.71
C ALA A 26 6.13 -4.63 23.83
N GLY A 27 7.41 -4.90 23.55
CA GLY A 27 8.38 -3.83 23.34
C GLY A 27 7.70 -2.78 22.48
N SER A 28 7.72 -1.53 22.88
CA SER A 28 7.07 -0.41 22.19
C SER A 28 7.71 -0.25 20.81
N ALA A 29 7.25 -1.04 19.85
CA ALA A 29 7.57 -0.83 18.46
C ALA A 29 7.09 0.58 18.11
N SER A 30 7.96 1.39 17.52
CA SER A 30 7.57 2.73 17.04
C SER A 30 6.29 2.62 16.22
N PRO A 31 5.30 3.51 16.42
CA PRO A 31 4.05 3.44 15.70
C PRO A 31 4.32 3.50 14.20
N ARG A 32 3.97 2.44 13.50
CA ARG A 32 4.16 2.33 12.05
C ARG A 32 2.91 2.76 11.32
N GLN A 33 3.10 3.35 10.15
CA GLN A 33 2.02 3.77 9.27
C GLN A 33 1.40 2.55 8.55
N PHE A 34 0.18 2.78 8.07
CA PHE A 34 -0.53 1.88 7.18
C PHE A 34 -0.69 2.57 5.83
N PHE A 35 -0.53 1.82 4.77
CA PHE A 35 -0.66 2.32 3.41
C PHE A 35 -1.88 1.68 2.75
N GLU A 36 -2.80 2.50 2.27
CA GLU A 36 -3.86 2.04 1.41
C GLU A 36 -3.46 2.31 -0.03
N TRP A 37 -3.28 1.25 -0.81
CA TRP A 37 -2.93 1.31 -2.22
C TRP A 37 -4.17 1.08 -3.06
N ARG A 38 -4.70 2.15 -3.66
CA ARG A 38 -5.91 2.14 -4.48
C ARG A 38 -5.59 2.07 -5.96
N GLN A 39 -6.36 1.28 -6.70
CA GLN A 39 -6.33 1.21 -8.15
C GLN A 39 -7.70 1.55 -8.72
N TYR A 40 -7.79 2.63 -9.46
CA TYR A 40 -8.97 2.97 -10.24
C TYR A 40 -8.78 2.48 -11.67
N HIS A 41 -9.64 1.57 -12.11
CA HIS A 41 -9.73 1.15 -13.52
C HIS A 41 -10.65 2.13 -14.23
N LEU A 42 -10.10 2.88 -15.18
CA LEU A 42 -10.79 3.96 -15.85
C LEU A 42 -11.27 3.55 -17.23
N ARG A 43 -12.35 4.16 -17.68
CA ARG A 43 -12.65 4.21 -19.11
C ARG A 43 -11.75 5.24 -19.79
N THR A 44 -11.52 5.09 -21.08
CA THR A 44 -10.90 6.14 -21.90
C THR A 44 -11.82 7.36 -21.97
N GLY A 45 -11.27 8.56 -21.89
CA GLY A 45 -12.04 9.80 -22.01
C GLY A 45 -12.55 10.40 -20.69
N THR A 46 -13.85 10.64 -20.57
CA THR A 46 -14.48 11.42 -19.49
C THR A 46 -14.25 10.87 -18.09
N SER A 47 -14.28 9.54 -17.92
CA SER A 47 -14.08 8.91 -16.60
C SER A 47 -12.70 9.16 -16.01
N LYS A 48 -11.67 9.22 -16.83
CA LYS A 48 -10.30 9.53 -16.38
C LYS A 48 -10.22 10.95 -15.79
N ASN A 49 -10.88 11.89 -16.43
CA ASN A 49 -10.90 13.27 -15.97
C ASN A 49 -11.67 13.41 -14.67
N LEU A 50 -12.84 12.74 -14.55
CA LEU A 50 -13.68 12.84 -13.34
C LEU A 50 -12.95 12.42 -12.06
N VAL A 51 -12.23 11.30 -12.06
CA VAL A 51 -11.43 10.88 -10.91
C VAL A 51 -10.26 11.84 -10.66
N GLY A 52 -9.52 12.18 -11.71
CA GLY A 52 -8.37 13.08 -11.61
C GLY A 52 -8.75 14.47 -11.14
N ASP A 53 -9.83 15.02 -11.68
CA ASP A 53 -10.35 16.34 -11.30
C ASP A 53 -10.85 16.37 -9.87
N PHE A 54 -11.57 15.33 -9.43
CA PHE A 54 -11.96 15.19 -8.03
C PHE A 54 -10.74 15.19 -7.10
N LEU A 55 -9.75 14.32 -7.37
CA LEU A 55 -8.55 14.23 -6.54
C LEU A 55 -7.81 15.58 -6.49
N LYS A 56 -7.60 16.21 -7.64
CA LYS A 56 -6.85 17.45 -7.76
C LYS A 56 -7.55 18.62 -7.05
N ASN A 57 -8.85 18.77 -7.23
CA ASN A 57 -9.56 19.97 -6.83
C ASN A 57 -10.19 19.87 -5.42
N VAL A 58 -10.49 18.67 -4.94
CA VAL A 58 -11.24 18.44 -3.70
C VAL A 58 -10.63 17.32 -2.85
N GLY A 59 -10.45 16.14 -3.44
CA GLY A 59 -10.20 14.90 -2.71
C GLY A 59 -8.93 14.93 -1.87
N ILE A 60 -7.79 15.38 -2.43
CA ILE A 60 -6.51 15.45 -1.68
C ILE A 60 -6.64 16.40 -0.48
N ALA A 61 -7.24 17.57 -0.66
CA ALA A 61 -7.42 18.53 0.42
C ALA A 61 -8.34 17.96 1.52
N ALA A 62 -9.43 17.29 1.14
CA ALA A 62 -10.35 16.66 2.09
C ALA A 62 -9.67 15.51 2.86
N MET A 63 -8.91 14.64 2.18
CA MET A 63 -8.11 13.59 2.83
C MET A 63 -7.14 14.17 3.84
N ASN A 64 -6.43 15.25 3.49
CA ASN A 64 -5.50 15.92 4.40
C ASN A 64 -6.21 16.49 5.65
N ARG A 65 -7.42 17.02 5.52
CA ARG A 65 -8.22 17.53 6.65
C ARG A 65 -8.57 16.43 7.65
N ILE A 66 -8.80 15.22 7.19
CA ILE A 66 -9.10 14.07 8.07
C ILE A 66 -7.85 13.30 8.53
N GLY A 67 -6.64 13.87 8.27
CA GLY A 67 -5.37 13.31 8.74
C GLY A 67 -4.72 12.29 7.80
N ILE A 68 -5.28 12.02 6.62
CA ILE A 68 -4.69 11.14 5.61
C ILE A 68 -3.73 11.95 4.75
N LYS A 69 -2.45 11.86 5.09
CA LYS A 69 -1.37 12.65 4.44
C LYS A 69 0.02 12.00 4.61
N PRO A 70 0.90 12.08 3.58
CA PRO A 70 0.62 12.61 2.25
C PRO A 70 -0.29 11.71 1.42
N VAL A 71 -0.84 12.25 0.34
CA VAL A 71 -1.57 11.50 -0.68
C VAL A 71 -0.75 11.49 -1.96
N GLY A 72 -0.42 10.29 -2.47
CA GLY A 72 0.25 10.10 -3.75
C GLY A 72 -0.74 9.74 -4.86
N VAL A 73 -0.61 10.36 -6.04
CA VAL A 73 -1.42 10.04 -7.22
C VAL A 73 -0.49 9.75 -8.38
N PHE A 74 -0.66 8.58 -9.02
CA PHE A 74 0.27 8.11 -10.05
C PHE A 74 -0.48 7.59 -11.27
N THR A 75 0.08 7.86 -12.45
CA THR A 75 -0.32 7.25 -13.72
C THR A 75 0.81 6.38 -14.25
N PRO A 76 0.55 5.16 -14.74
CA PRO A 76 1.61 4.32 -15.29
C PRO A 76 2.14 4.93 -16.59
N VAL A 77 3.47 5.00 -16.69
CA VAL A 77 4.19 5.28 -17.93
C VAL A 77 4.59 3.99 -18.62
N TYR A 78 5.03 3.01 -17.81
CA TYR A 78 5.35 1.65 -18.24
C TYR A 78 4.58 0.65 -17.36
N GLY A 79 4.16 -0.46 -17.94
CA GLY A 79 3.44 -1.50 -17.21
C GLY A 79 2.15 -1.93 -17.92
N PRO A 80 1.20 -2.52 -17.19
CA PRO A 80 -0.07 -2.95 -17.78
C PRO A 80 -0.76 -1.79 -18.50
N SER A 81 -1.07 -1.98 -19.79
CA SER A 81 -1.56 -0.95 -20.72
C SER A 81 -2.97 -0.42 -20.45
N ASN A 82 -3.60 -0.80 -19.36
CA ASN A 82 -4.95 -0.39 -19.04
C ASN A 82 -4.98 1.03 -18.49
N ALA A 83 -6.03 1.78 -18.81
CA ALA A 83 -6.28 3.08 -18.21
C ALA A 83 -6.47 2.91 -16.69
N LYS A 84 -5.40 3.16 -15.92
CA LYS A 84 -5.38 3.05 -14.46
C LYS A 84 -4.89 4.34 -13.84
N LEU A 85 -5.48 4.67 -12.70
CA LEU A 85 -4.96 5.67 -11.80
C LEU A 85 -4.68 4.99 -10.46
N TYR A 86 -3.50 5.22 -9.92
CA TYR A 86 -3.11 4.69 -8.63
C TYR A 86 -3.09 5.81 -7.59
N VAL A 87 -3.58 5.49 -6.39
CA VAL A 87 -3.59 6.44 -5.26
C VAL A 87 -3.01 5.75 -4.03
N LEU A 88 -2.01 6.39 -3.45
CA LEU A 88 -1.41 5.97 -2.19
C LEU A 88 -1.93 6.87 -1.07
N LEU A 89 -2.61 6.29 -0.11
CA LEU A 89 -3.08 6.97 1.09
C LEU A 89 -2.24 6.52 2.28
N VAL A 90 -1.81 7.47 3.09
CA VAL A 90 -1.00 7.22 4.28
C VAL A 90 -1.84 7.44 5.52
N HIS A 91 -1.95 6.40 6.35
CA HIS A 91 -2.74 6.37 7.57
C HIS A 91 -1.84 6.11 8.78
N ASP A 92 -2.09 6.82 9.88
CA ASP A 92 -1.37 6.61 11.13
C ASP A 92 -2.02 5.52 12.02
N SER A 93 -3.21 5.01 11.63
CA SER A 93 -3.92 3.95 12.35
C SER A 93 -4.89 3.17 11.46
N LEU A 94 -5.27 1.97 11.89
CA LEU A 94 -6.33 1.19 11.23
C LEU A 94 -7.70 1.87 11.34
N ASP A 95 -7.96 2.58 12.43
CA ASP A 95 -9.18 3.39 12.59
C ASP A 95 -9.31 4.43 11.47
N SER A 96 -8.21 5.09 11.13
CA SER A 96 -8.17 6.02 9.99
C SER A 96 -8.52 5.33 8.67
N VAL A 97 -8.08 4.09 8.44
CA VAL A 97 -8.42 3.31 7.23
C VAL A 97 -9.91 3.01 7.17
N VAL A 98 -10.46 2.47 8.27
CA VAL A 98 -11.85 2.01 8.32
C VAL A 98 -12.83 3.17 8.16
N ASN A 99 -12.54 4.32 8.75
CA ASN A 99 -13.46 5.47 8.77
C ASN A 99 -13.22 6.47 7.63
N ALA A 100 -12.19 6.29 6.79
CA ALA A 100 -11.80 7.23 5.74
C ALA A 100 -12.96 7.60 4.80
N SER A 101 -13.66 6.61 4.27
CA SER A 101 -14.74 6.84 3.30
C SER A 101 -15.94 7.55 3.92
N ALA A 102 -16.36 7.17 5.13
CA ALA A 102 -17.46 7.83 5.82
C ALA A 102 -17.13 9.30 6.11
N ARG A 103 -15.95 9.56 6.68
CA ARG A 103 -15.51 10.92 6.98
C ARG A 103 -15.33 11.80 5.76
N LEU A 104 -14.91 11.23 4.62
CA LEU A 104 -14.85 11.98 3.35
C LEU A 104 -16.24 12.33 2.83
N LEU A 105 -17.22 11.45 2.97
CA LEU A 105 -18.59 11.72 2.56
C LEU A 105 -19.31 12.74 3.46
N GLU A 106 -18.84 12.94 4.70
CA GLU A 106 -19.33 13.98 5.62
C GLU A 106 -18.70 15.36 5.36
N ASP A 107 -17.60 15.43 4.61
CA ASP A 107 -16.90 16.67 4.31
C ASP A 107 -17.74 17.56 3.39
N LYS A 108 -18.07 18.78 3.84
CA LYS A 108 -18.93 19.72 3.10
C LYS A 108 -18.40 20.07 1.72
N GLU A 109 -17.08 20.25 1.58
CA GLU A 109 -16.47 20.58 0.32
C GLU A 109 -16.54 19.40 -0.66
N VAL A 110 -16.41 18.16 -0.15
CA VAL A 110 -16.64 16.95 -0.94
C VAL A 110 -18.08 16.86 -1.42
N GLN A 111 -19.07 17.18 -0.56
CA GLN A 111 -20.47 17.20 -0.92
C GLN A 111 -20.80 18.27 -1.99
N GLU A 112 -20.23 19.45 -1.87
CA GLU A 112 -20.52 20.57 -2.77
C GLU A 112 -19.74 20.48 -4.07
N LYS A 113 -18.41 20.43 -4.00
CA LYS A 113 -17.53 20.49 -5.16
C LYS A 113 -17.18 19.10 -5.74
N GLY A 114 -17.30 18.04 -4.93
CA GLY A 114 -17.06 16.67 -5.32
C GLY A 114 -18.31 15.94 -5.84
N ALA A 115 -19.48 16.58 -5.86
CA ALA A 115 -20.77 15.99 -6.15
C ALA A 115 -20.80 15.17 -7.46
N SER A 116 -20.17 15.65 -8.51
CA SER A 116 -20.09 14.94 -9.80
C SER A 116 -19.36 13.61 -9.72
N PHE A 117 -18.42 13.48 -8.80
CA PHE A 117 -17.68 12.24 -8.55
C PHE A 117 -18.46 11.30 -7.62
N ILE A 118 -18.92 11.80 -6.45
CA ILE A 118 -19.54 10.96 -5.42
C ILE A 118 -20.97 10.55 -5.77
N ASN A 119 -21.66 11.26 -6.68
CA ASN A 119 -23.03 11.00 -7.11
C ASN A 119 -23.13 10.63 -8.59
N CYS A 120 -22.02 10.18 -9.22
CA CYS A 120 -22.04 9.81 -10.63
C CYS A 120 -23.05 8.70 -10.92
N GLY A 121 -23.79 8.83 -12.04
CA GLY A 121 -24.77 7.86 -12.48
C GLY A 121 -24.14 6.61 -13.10
N ILE A 122 -24.89 5.51 -13.15
CA ILE A 122 -24.47 4.25 -13.75
C ILE A 122 -24.15 4.37 -15.26
N SER A 123 -24.77 5.31 -15.95
CA SER A 123 -24.53 5.60 -17.38
C SER A 123 -23.13 6.22 -17.62
N GLU A 124 -22.66 7.02 -16.66
CA GLU A 124 -21.36 7.69 -16.71
C GLU A 124 -20.60 7.49 -15.40
N PRO A 125 -20.15 6.26 -15.11
CA PRO A 125 -19.45 5.99 -13.86
C PRO A 125 -18.05 6.62 -13.86
N ALA A 126 -17.63 7.12 -12.72
CA ALA A 126 -16.30 7.72 -12.57
C ALA A 126 -15.15 6.72 -12.82
N TYR A 127 -15.39 5.45 -12.58
CA TYR A 127 -14.46 4.34 -12.84
C TYR A 127 -15.23 3.04 -13.14
N VAL A 128 -14.57 2.10 -13.79
CA VAL A 128 -15.16 0.78 -14.10
C VAL A 128 -15.05 -0.14 -12.88
N ARG A 129 -13.92 -0.08 -12.18
CA ARG A 129 -13.60 -0.89 -11.00
C ARG A 129 -12.68 -0.10 -10.07
N PHE A 130 -12.86 -0.35 -8.80
CA PHE A 130 -12.02 0.15 -7.73
C PHE A 130 -11.48 -1.03 -6.93
N GLU A 131 -10.18 -1.07 -6.74
CA GLU A 131 -9.49 -2.06 -5.92
C GLU A 131 -8.67 -1.34 -4.85
N SER A 132 -8.62 -1.91 -3.65
CA SER A 132 -7.82 -1.39 -2.55
C SER A 132 -7.04 -2.52 -1.88
N SER A 133 -5.79 -2.22 -1.52
CA SER A 133 -4.93 -3.09 -0.73
C SER A 133 -4.47 -2.34 0.51
N LEU A 134 -4.45 -3.03 1.64
CA LEU A 134 -3.97 -2.51 2.91
C LEU A 134 -2.60 -3.12 3.23
N LEU A 135 -1.61 -2.26 3.47
CA LEU A 135 -0.26 -2.63 3.81
C LEU A 135 0.13 -2.06 5.18
N ALA A 136 0.92 -2.83 5.95
CA ALA A 136 1.62 -2.32 7.12
C ALA A 136 3.04 -1.92 6.75
N ALA A 137 3.48 -0.71 7.12
CA ALA A 137 4.85 -0.28 6.92
C ALA A 137 5.85 -1.23 7.58
N PHE A 138 7.03 -1.39 6.98
CA PHE A 138 8.09 -2.21 7.56
C PHE A 138 8.66 -1.57 8.84
N SER A 139 9.17 -2.41 9.77
CA SER A 139 9.71 -1.95 11.04
C SER A 139 10.91 -1.03 10.90
N HIS A 140 11.79 -1.28 9.92
CA HIS A 140 12.98 -0.47 9.66
C HIS A 140 12.73 0.73 8.72
N MET A 141 11.50 0.87 8.21
CA MET A 141 11.01 2.07 7.55
C MET A 141 9.52 2.28 7.91
N PRO A 142 9.24 2.65 9.18
CA PRO A 142 7.88 2.67 9.72
C PRO A 142 7.02 3.81 9.17
N LYS A 143 7.62 4.76 8.45
CA LYS A 143 6.95 5.91 7.87
C LYS A 143 7.36 6.10 6.41
N LEU A 144 6.43 6.63 5.62
CA LEU A 144 6.71 7.04 4.26
C LEU A 144 7.70 8.21 4.22
N GLU A 145 8.66 8.15 3.30
CA GLU A 145 9.59 9.24 3.01
C GLU A 145 9.20 9.91 1.67
N VAL A 146 8.80 11.19 1.73
CA VAL A 146 8.44 11.95 0.54
C VAL A 146 9.72 12.32 -0.22
N PRO A 147 9.88 11.93 -1.51
CA PRO A 147 11.07 12.27 -2.28
C PRO A 147 11.22 13.78 -2.48
N THR A 148 12.44 14.28 -2.36
CA THR A 148 12.79 15.70 -2.57
C THR A 148 12.99 16.06 -4.04
N LEU A 149 13.13 15.08 -4.93
CA LEU A 149 13.30 15.28 -6.37
C LEU A 149 12.09 16.00 -6.97
N LYS A 150 12.30 17.10 -7.71
CA LYS A 150 11.22 17.85 -8.36
C LYS A 150 10.66 17.07 -9.55
N GLU A 151 11.51 16.73 -10.50
CA GLU A 151 11.21 15.84 -11.62
C GLU A 151 11.56 14.42 -11.22
N ARG A 152 10.64 13.47 -11.37
CA ARG A 152 10.84 12.11 -10.91
C ARG A 152 9.90 11.11 -11.58
N ILE A 153 10.39 9.90 -11.67
CA ILE A 153 9.59 8.71 -11.94
C ILE A 153 9.57 7.83 -10.69
N PHE A 154 8.52 7.04 -10.56
CA PHE A 154 8.39 6.08 -9.48
C PHE A 154 8.39 4.66 -10.04
N GLU A 155 9.06 3.76 -9.33
CA GLU A 155 9.00 2.33 -9.60
C GLU A 155 8.30 1.64 -8.44
N LEU A 156 7.10 1.11 -8.69
CA LEU A 156 6.40 0.22 -7.76
C LEU A 156 6.82 -1.21 -8.04
N ARG A 157 7.22 -1.93 -7.00
CA ARG A 157 7.55 -3.36 -7.07
C ARG A 157 6.69 -4.14 -6.10
N ILE A 158 6.16 -5.25 -6.58
CA ILE A 158 5.33 -6.18 -5.81
C ILE A 158 6.03 -7.53 -5.85
N TYR A 159 6.32 -8.09 -4.69
CA TYR A 159 6.95 -9.40 -4.54
C TYR A 159 5.97 -10.37 -3.93
N GLU A 160 5.42 -11.24 -4.75
CA GLU A 160 4.55 -12.33 -4.34
C GLU A 160 5.39 -13.51 -3.84
N SER A 161 4.94 -14.16 -2.79
CA SER A 161 5.59 -15.33 -2.24
C SER A 161 4.66 -16.55 -2.33
N HIS A 162 5.24 -17.72 -2.57
CA HIS A 162 4.47 -18.95 -2.77
C HIS A 162 3.89 -19.54 -1.47
N CYS A 163 4.30 -19.05 -0.30
CA CYS A 163 3.72 -19.44 1.00
C CYS A 163 4.02 -18.39 2.08
N ALA A 164 3.26 -18.44 3.18
CA ALA A 164 3.37 -17.48 4.29
C ALA A 164 4.78 -17.42 4.92
N ARG A 165 5.45 -18.58 5.06
CA ARG A 165 6.81 -18.64 5.62
C ARG A 165 7.82 -17.89 4.73
N MET A 166 7.73 -18.04 3.41
CA MET A 166 8.63 -17.35 2.47
C MET A 166 8.29 -15.86 2.38
N GLY A 167 7.03 -15.49 2.47
CA GLY A 167 6.63 -14.09 2.61
C GLY A 167 7.25 -13.44 3.83
N LYS A 168 7.13 -14.07 5.00
CA LYS A 168 7.75 -13.60 6.24
C LYS A 168 9.29 -13.50 6.12
N LYS A 169 9.94 -14.54 5.60
CA LYS A 169 11.39 -14.55 5.38
C LYS A 169 11.83 -13.39 4.47
N LYS A 170 11.04 -13.10 3.41
CA LYS A 170 11.35 -11.98 2.53
C LYS A 170 11.22 -10.63 3.24
N VAL A 171 10.20 -10.44 4.09
CA VAL A 171 10.05 -9.24 4.93
C VAL A 171 11.21 -9.10 5.91
N GLU A 172 11.62 -10.19 6.57
CA GLU A 172 12.80 -10.23 7.47
C GLU A 172 14.10 -9.85 6.73
N MET A 173 14.26 -10.29 5.48
CA MET A 173 15.41 -9.95 4.66
C MET A 173 15.52 -8.43 4.43
N PHE A 174 14.40 -7.76 4.19
CA PHE A 174 14.38 -6.29 4.05
C PHE A 174 14.69 -5.58 5.36
N ASN A 175 14.11 -6.03 6.47
CA ASN A 175 14.25 -5.41 7.79
C ASN A 175 15.57 -5.86 8.46
N GLU A 176 15.55 -6.99 9.13
CA GLU A 176 16.66 -7.53 9.95
C GLU A 176 17.87 -7.90 9.09
N GLY A 177 17.63 -8.38 7.86
CA GLY A 177 18.68 -8.67 6.88
C GLY A 177 19.38 -7.42 6.34
N GLY A 178 18.80 -6.23 6.52
CA GLY A 178 19.41 -4.95 6.17
C GLY A 178 19.28 -4.52 4.72
N GLU A 179 18.41 -5.16 3.91
CA GLU A 179 18.23 -4.79 2.49
C GLU A 179 17.82 -3.31 2.33
N ILE A 180 17.00 -2.76 3.27
CA ILE A 180 16.62 -1.34 3.29
C ILE A 180 17.86 -0.44 3.45
N ALA A 181 18.79 -0.80 4.33
CA ALA A 181 20.02 -0.04 4.53
C ALA A 181 20.92 -0.08 3.29
N ILE A 182 20.98 -1.25 2.61
CA ILE A 182 21.74 -1.40 1.35
C ILE A 182 21.09 -0.53 0.26
N PHE A 183 19.77 -0.44 0.17
CA PHE A 183 19.10 0.47 -0.77
C PHE A 183 19.55 1.91 -0.56
N LYS A 184 19.47 2.41 0.67
CA LYS A 184 19.89 3.79 1.01
C LYS A 184 21.37 4.02 0.74
N LYS A 185 22.25 3.08 1.13
CA LYS A 185 23.71 3.12 0.90
C LYS A 185 24.06 3.22 -0.60
N THR A 186 23.31 2.51 -1.45
CA THR A 186 23.57 2.47 -2.90
C THR A 186 22.88 3.59 -3.69
N GLY A 187 22.23 4.53 -2.99
CA GLY A 187 21.60 5.69 -3.59
C GLY A 187 20.21 5.43 -4.17
N LEU A 188 19.63 4.25 -3.94
CA LEU A 188 18.22 4.03 -4.18
C LEU A 188 17.41 4.88 -3.18
N ASN A 189 16.35 5.53 -3.65
CA ASN A 189 15.52 6.43 -2.84
C ASN A 189 14.17 5.75 -2.53
N PRO A 190 14.06 5.00 -1.44
CA PRO A 190 12.79 4.38 -1.08
C PRO A 190 11.77 5.43 -0.63
N VAL A 191 10.53 5.22 -1.07
CA VAL A 191 9.36 6.02 -0.66
C VAL A 191 8.64 5.31 0.48
N PHE A 192 8.41 4.01 0.34
CA PHE A 192 7.85 3.14 1.37
C PHE A 192 8.20 1.68 1.11
N PHE A 193 8.12 0.88 2.16
CA PHE A 193 8.03 -0.58 2.13
C PHE A 193 6.83 -1.01 2.97
N GLY A 194 6.04 -1.96 2.47
CA GLY A 194 4.87 -2.45 3.18
C GLY A 194 4.57 -3.90 2.89
N GLU A 195 4.18 -4.64 3.92
CA GLU A 195 3.63 -5.99 3.83
C GLU A 195 2.12 -5.89 3.64
N SER A 196 1.59 -6.55 2.61
CA SER A 196 0.15 -6.57 2.37
C SER A 196 -0.56 -7.42 3.43
N ILE A 197 -1.49 -6.78 4.14
CA ILE A 197 -2.37 -7.43 5.13
C ILE A 197 -3.64 -7.92 4.45
N ILE A 198 -4.20 -7.09 3.56
CA ILE A 198 -5.43 -7.33 2.80
C ILE A 198 -5.18 -6.87 1.36
N GLY A 199 -5.58 -7.69 0.41
CA GLY A 199 -5.44 -7.38 -1.01
C GLY A 199 -5.35 -8.64 -1.87
N PRO A 200 -5.12 -8.49 -3.17
CA PRO A 200 -4.90 -9.60 -4.09
C PRO A 200 -3.51 -10.24 -3.89
N ASN A 201 -3.37 -11.48 -4.38
CA ASN A 201 -2.09 -12.19 -4.54
C ASN A 201 -1.25 -12.31 -3.25
N LEU A 202 -1.91 -12.57 -2.11
CA LEU A 202 -1.23 -12.76 -0.82
C LEU A 202 -0.56 -14.15 -0.72
N PRO A 203 0.56 -14.24 0.02
CA PRO A 203 1.28 -13.18 0.70
C PRO A 203 2.19 -12.39 -0.25
N ASN A 204 2.22 -11.08 -0.10
CA ASN A 204 3.12 -10.23 -0.87
C ASN A 204 3.58 -9.01 -0.06
N LEU A 205 4.64 -8.40 -0.53
CA LEU A 205 5.12 -7.10 -0.07
C LEU A 205 5.21 -6.14 -1.26
N ASN A 206 5.05 -4.87 -0.97
CA ASN A 206 5.13 -3.80 -1.95
C ASN A 206 6.14 -2.75 -1.48
N TYR A 207 6.88 -2.20 -2.40
CA TYR A 207 7.69 -1.02 -2.13
C TYR A 207 7.79 -0.11 -3.34
N MET A 208 8.09 1.14 -3.08
CA MET A 208 8.22 2.15 -4.12
C MET A 208 9.55 2.88 -3.98
N LEU A 209 10.19 3.09 -5.12
CA LEU A 209 11.41 3.87 -5.25
C LEU A 209 11.15 5.09 -6.12
N ALA A 210 11.89 6.17 -5.88
CA ALA A 210 11.88 7.37 -6.69
C ALA A 210 13.23 7.57 -7.39
N PHE A 211 13.16 7.90 -8.68
CA PHE A 211 14.31 8.17 -9.52
C PHE A 211 14.10 9.48 -10.29
N LYS A 212 15.18 10.13 -10.69
CA LYS A 212 15.10 11.31 -11.55
C LYS A 212 14.49 10.97 -12.91
N ASP A 213 15.02 9.91 -13.52
CA ASP A 213 14.62 9.42 -14.84
C ASP A 213 15.02 7.93 -14.99
N MET A 214 14.80 7.34 -16.16
CA MET A 214 15.14 5.93 -16.41
C MET A 214 16.65 5.67 -16.41
N ALA A 215 17.49 6.61 -16.82
CA ALA A 215 18.94 6.47 -16.80
C ALA A 215 19.48 6.43 -15.35
N ASP A 216 18.98 7.33 -14.49
CA ASP A 216 19.29 7.34 -13.05
C ASP A 216 18.84 6.03 -12.39
N ARG A 217 17.65 5.53 -12.74
CA ARG A 217 17.15 4.24 -12.28
C ARG A 217 18.10 3.09 -12.63
N ASP A 218 18.47 2.98 -13.89
CA ASP A 218 19.31 1.87 -14.37
C ASP A 218 20.70 1.89 -13.75
N GLN A 219 21.29 3.08 -13.62
CA GLN A 219 22.57 3.28 -12.93
C GLN A 219 22.50 2.84 -11.46
N LYS A 220 21.51 3.29 -10.72
CA LYS A 220 21.36 2.97 -9.28
C LYS A 220 21.10 1.49 -9.05
N TRP A 221 20.28 0.85 -9.89
CA TRP A 221 20.09 -0.59 -9.84
C TRP A 221 21.37 -1.36 -10.17
N GLN A 222 22.22 -0.85 -11.05
CA GLN A 222 23.52 -1.46 -11.33
C GLN A 222 24.44 -1.36 -10.11
N VAL A 223 24.49 -0.20 -9.45
CA VAL A 223 25.26 -0.02 -8.20
C VAL A 223 24.79 -1.00 -7.14
N PHE A 224 23.47 -1.08 -6.90
CA PHE A 224 22.88 -1.99 -5.92
C PHE A 224 23.22 -3.46 -6.21
N ARG A 225 23.04 -3.93 -7.44
CA ARG A 225 23.35 -5.33 -7.81
C ARG A 225 24.82 -5.70 -7.63
N ASN A 226 25.74 -4.72 -7.70
CA ASN A 226 27.17 -4.92 -7.55
C ASN A 226 27.66 -4.73 -6.12
N ASP A 227 26.83 -4.22 -5.22
CA ASP A 227 27.18 -4.01 -3.82
C ASP A 227 27.53 -5.34 -3.13
N PRO A 228 28.66 -5.42 -2.39
CA PRO A 228 29.09 -6.66 -1.74
C PRO A 228 28.14 -7.12 -0.64
N ASP A 229 27.49 -6.19 0.10
CA ASP A 229 26.53 -6.55 1.15
C ASP A 229 25.27 -7.15 0.54
N TRP A 230 24.81 -6.59 -0.60
CA TRP A 230 23.73 -7.19 -1.37
C TRP A 230 24.05 -8.60 -1.86
N LYS A 231 25.23 -8.80 -2.44
CA LYS A 231 25.67 -10.12 -2.91
C LYS A 231 25.72 -11.14 -1.77
N LYS A 232 26.21 -10.73 -0.59
CA LYS A 232 26.23 -11.57 0.60
C LYS A 232 24.81 -11.89 1.10
N LEU A 233 23.95 -10.89 1.17
CA LEU A 233 22.57 -11.06 1.64
C LEU A 233 21.75 -11.95 0.70
N SER A 234 21.85 -11.72 -0.61
CA SER A 234 21.10 -12.45 -1.62
C SER A 234 21.56 -13.90 -1.83
N ALA A 235 22.77 -14.25 -1.38
CA ALA A 235 23.30 -15.62 -1.43
C ALA A 235 22.74 -16.52 -0.31
N ASN A 236 22.08 -15.95 0.70
CA ASN A 236 21.41 -16.73 1.75
C ASN A 236 20.02 -17.15 1.26
N PRO A 237 19.76 -18.47 1.11
CA PRO A 237 18.50 -18.98 0.56
C PRO A 237 17.30 -18.77 1.50
#